data_7561792e540efbcf036c35331d6c3ee1
#
_entry.id   7561792e540efbcf036c35331d6c3ee1
#
_cell.length_a   1.000
_cell.length_b   1.000
_cell.length_c   1.000
_cell.angle_alpha   90.00
_cell.angle_beta   90.00
_cell.angle_gamma   90.00
#
_symmetry.space_group_name_H-M   'P 1'
#
loop_
_entity.id
_entity.type
_entity.pdbx_description
1 polymer ?
#
loop_
_entity_poly.entity_id
_entity_poly.type
_entity_poly.pdbx_seq_one_letter_code
_entity_poly.pdbx_strand_id
1 'polypeptide(L)'
;MTNSRRNFIKNSALAAAGVMVAPSNIFASEKANNLIGVQLYSVRADMKANPIATLEQLAKIGYKHVEHAFYANRKFYGYSPTEFKKILDGFGLQMPSGHSTLEIKHWDAAKKDFTDEWKYTVEDAATAGMQYVISAWLDDELRVNYEAMRSFADVFNKSGELCNKYGMKFGYHNHNFEFSKNLNGHSVYE
;
A
#
# COMPACT_ATOMS: atom_id res chain seq x y z
N MET A 1 -2.94 10.31 -45.11
CA MET A 1 -2.98 11.77 -44.83
C MET A 1 -1.80 12.07 -43.87
N THR A 2 -0.73 12.65 -44.40
CA THR A 2 0.47 12.97 -43.58
C THR A 2 0.21 14.27 -42.84
N ASN A 3 0.02 14.20 -41.52
CA ASN A 3 -0.02 15.39 -40.67
C ASN A 3 1.34 16.06 -40.71
N SER A 4 1.42 17.22 -41.41
CA SER A 4 2.66 17.98 -41.48
C SER A 4 2.96 18.62 -40.11
N ARG A 5 4.26 18.72 -39.76
CA ARG A 5 4.73 19.39 -38.51
C ARG A 5 4.09 20.79 -38.32
N ARG A 6 3.80 21.47 -39.43
CA ARG A 6 3.15 22.79 -39.42
C ARG A 6 1.68 22.74 -38.92
N ASN A 7 0.94 21.69 -39.26
CA ASN A 7 -0.42 21.50 -38.78
C ASN A 7 -0.46 21.11 -37.30
N PHE A 8 0.54 20.31 -36.85
CA PHE A 8 0.69 20.01 -35.44
C PHE A 8 0.95 21.24 -34.59
N ILE A 9 1.88 22.13 -35.03
CA ILE A 9 2.19 23.39 -34.32
C ILE A 9 0.97 24.33 -34.30
N LYS A 10 0.25 24.45 -35.42
CA LYS A 10 -0.98 25.29 -35.47
C LYS A 10 -2.06 24.77 -34.54
N ASN A 11 -2.30 23.47 -34.51
CA ASN A 11 -3.33 22.87 -33.65
C ASN A 11 -2.93 22.95 -32.17
N SER A 12 -1.64 22.84 -31.86
CA SER A 12 -1.13 22.99 -30.47
C SER A 12 -1.23 24.45 -30.01
N ALA A 13 -1.00 25.44 -30.89
CA ALA A 13 -1.16 26.87 -30.55
C ALA A 13 -2.64 27.25 -30.33
N LEU A 14 -3.56 26.68 -31.11
CA LEU A 14 -5.00 26.85 -30.91
C LEU A 14 -5.50 26.20 -29.61
N ALA A 15 -4.98 25.04 -29.24
CA ALA A 15 -5.29 24.41 -27.96
C ALA A 15 -4.75 25.23 -26.78
N ALA A 16 -3.54 25.79 -26.88
CA ALA A 16 -2.97 26.62 -25.83
C ALA A 16 -3.75 27.96 -25.68
N ALA A 17 -4.22 28.56 -26.77
CA ALA A 17 -5.04 29.78 -26.72
C ALA A 17 -6.42 29.52 -26.09
N GLY A 18 -7.01 28.32 -26.32
CA GLY A 18 -8.27 27.91 -25.69
C GLY A 18 -8.16 27.77 -24.18
N VAL A 19 -7.01 27.34 -23.67
CA VAL A 19 -6.75 27.20 -22.22
C VAL A 19 -6.61 28.57 -21.53
N MET A 20 -6.11 29.59 -22.21
CA MET A 20 -5.97 30.95 -21.63
C MET A 20 -7.30 31.72 -21.50
N VAL A 21 -8.36 31.29 -22.21
CA VAL A 21 -9.68 31.93 -22.15
C VAL A 21 -10.65 31.14 -21.25
N ALA A 22 -10.27 29.96 -20.82
CA ALA A 22 -11.06 29.21 -19.87
C ALA A 22 -11.05 29.92 -18.50
N PRO A 23 -12.23 30.12 -17.86
CA PRO A 23 -12.27 30.68 -16.52
C PRO A 23 -11.39 29.86 -15.60
N SER A 24 -10.57 30.52 -14.77
CA SER A 24 -9.61 29.91 -13.84
C SER A 24 -10.19 28.83 -12.91
N ASN A 25 -11.51 28.72 -12.87
CA ASN A 25 -12.24 27.73 -12.12
C ASN A 25 -12.17 26.28 -12.73
N ILE A 26 -11.74 26.16 -14.01
CA ILE A 26 -11.54 24.80 -14.60
C ILE A 26 -10.30 24.10 -13.99
N PHE A 27 -9.36 24.89 -13.45
CA PHE A 27 -8.19 24.39 -12.73
C PHE A 27 -8.30 24.60 -11.20
N ALA A 28 -9.39 25.22 -10.72
CA ALA A 28 -9.78 25.13 -9.33
C ALA A 28 -10.33 23.72 -9.11
N SER A 29 -9.45 22.71 -9.15
CA SER A 29 -9.66 21.46 -8.46
C SER A 29 -10.28 21.86 -7.11
N GLU A 30 -11.51 21.37 -6.83
CA GLU A 30 -11.95 21.18 -5.44
C GLU A 30 -10.72 20.81 -4.65
N LYS A 31 -10.50 21.45 -3.49
CA LYS A 31 -9.35 21.21 -2.62
C LYS A 31 -9.00 19.72 -2.75
N ALA A 32 -8.03 19.42 -3.59
CA ALA A 32 -7.48 18.07 -3.63
C ALA A 32 -7.11 17.86 -2.18
N ASN A 33 -7.82 16.98 -1.49
CA ASN A 33 -7.38 16.48 -0.22
C ASN A 33 -6.02 15.91 -0.56
N ASN A 34 -4.97 16.72 -0.36
CA ASN A 34 -3.62 16.32 -0.65
C ASN A 34 -3.35 15.16 0.30
N LEU A 35 -3.60 13.94 -0.19
CA LEU A 35 -3.28 12.69 0.48
C LEU A 35 -1.76 12.56 0.49
N ILE A 36 -1.10 13.47 1.22
CA ILE A 36 0.33 13.40 1.42
C ILE A 36 0.56 12.43 2.55
N GLY A 37 1.06 11.27 2.20
CA GLY A 37 1.40 10.20 3.11
C GLY A 37 2.89 9.86 3.07
N VAL A 38 3.38 9.21 4.10
CA VAL A 38 4.72 8.66 4.18
C VAL A 38 4.70 7.20 4.62
N GLN A 39 5.44 6.37 3.88
CA GLN A 39 5.70 4.99 4.30
C GLN A 39 6.78 5.02 5.40
N LEU A 40 6.43 4.50 6.58
CA LEU A 40 7.29 4.56 7.78
C LEU A 40 8.58 3.74 7.66
N TYR A 41 8.71 2.90 6.65
CA TYR A 41 9.98 2.26 6.31
C TYR A 41 11.05 3.28 5.91
N SER A 42 10.67 4.40 5.32
CA SER A 42 11.59 5.49 4.94
C SER A 42 12.26 6.13 6.15
N VAL A 43 11.60 6.10 7.30
CA VAL A 43 12.09 6.61 8.60
C VAL A 43 12.22 5.49 9.65
N ARG A 44 12.46 4.26 9.19
CA ARG A 44 12.46 3.07 10.05
C ARG A 44 13.46 3.10 11.21
N ALA A 45 14.59 3.78 11.04
CA ALA A 45 15.59 3.93 12.11
C ALA A 45 15.04 4.79 13.25
N ASP A 46 14.42 5.91 12.91
CA ASP A 46 13.80 6.83 13.88
C ASP A 46 12.56 6.18 14.53
N MET A 47 11.73 5.50 13.74
CA MET A 47 10.59 4.72 14.26
C MET A 47 11.01 3.62 15.23
N LYS A 48 12.14 2.96 14.99
CA LYS A 48 12.71 1.97 15.91
C LYS A 48 13.24 2.62 17.20
N ALA A 49 13.84 3.78 17.10
CA ALA A 49 14.42 4.48 18.24
C ALA A 49 13.35 5.13 19.12
N ASN A 50 12.42 5.87 18.53
CA ASN A 50 11.32 6.55 19.25
C ASN A 50 10.14 6.79 18.31
N PRO A 51 9.17 5.86 18.21
CA PRO A 51 8.04 5.99 17.31
C PRO A 51 7.16 7.22 17.61
N ILE A 52 6.97 7.58 18.88
CA ILE A 52 6.14 8.72 19.27
C ILE A 52 6.74 10.04 18.77
N ALA A 53 8.02 10.29 19.05
CA ALA A 53 8.70 11.51 18.61
C ALA A 53 8.77 11.59 17.07
N THR A 54 8.95 10.46 16.38
CA THR A 54 8.98 10.41 14.93
C THR A 54 7.62 10.77 14.33
N LEU A 55 6.53 10.18 14.85
CA LEU A 55 5.17 10.49 14.38
C LEU A 55 4.81 11.96 14.66
N GLU A 56 5.18 12.50 15.81
CA GLU A 56 4.99 13.91 16.13
C GLU A 56 5.71 14.82 15.11
N GLN A 57 6.95 14.49 14.75
CA GLN A 57 7.71 15.26 13.75
C GLN A 57 7.07 15.17 12.37
N LEU A 58 6.63 13.98 11.94
CA LEU A 58 5.93 13.82 10.66
C LEU A 58 4.65 14.66 10.61
N ALA A 59 3.87 14.68 11.68
CA ALA A 59 2.69 15.53 11.79
C ALA A 59 3.03 17.03 11.72
N LYS A 60 4.10 17.48 12.41
CA LYS A 60 4.60 18.87 12.37
C LYS A 60 5.08 19.29 10.97
N ILE A 61 5.68 18.38 10.20
CA ILE A 61 6.08 18.62 8.81
C ILE A 61 4.86 18.79 7.89
N GLY A 62 3.69 18.26 8.29
CA GLY A 62 2.44 18.42 7.56
C GLY A 62 1.87 17.12 6.96
N TYR A 63 2.49 15.97 7.19
CA TYR A 63 1.91 14.69 6.78
C TYR A 63 0.56 14.47 7.47
N LYS A 64 -0.36 13.86 6.75
CA LYS A 64 -1.69 13.48 7.25
C LYS A 64 -1.90 11.97 7.26
N HIS A 65 -1.14 11.26 6.45
CA HIS A 65 -1.26 9.82 6.32
C HIS A 65 0.10 9.16 6.52
N VAL A 66 0.09 8.03 7.20
CA VAL A 66 1.25 7.15 7.35
C VAL A 66 0.87 5.74 6.91
N GLU A 67 1.85 5.01 6.42
CA GLU A 67 1.73 3.58 6.16
C GLU A 67 2.73 2.86 7.05
N HIS A 68 2.27 1.88 7.88
CA HIS A 68 3.19 1.18 8.77
C HIS A 68 4.09 0.21 7.99
N ALA A 69 5.27 -0.05 8.57
CA ALA A 69 6.24 -1.00 8.05
C ALA A 69 6.68 -2.04 9.09
N PHE A 70 6.06 -2.02 10.26
CA PHE A 70 6.40 -2.95 11.32
C PHE A 70 5.17 -3.31 12.17
N TYR A 71 4.88 -4.60 12.18
CA TYR A 71 3.88 -5.22 13.02
C TYR A 71 4.41 -6.58 13.47
N ALA A 72 4.39 -6.86 14.76
CA ALA A 72 4.79 -8.13 15.34
C ALA A 72 4.11 -8.34 16.69
N ASN A 73 3.79 -9.60 17.01
CA ASN A 73 3.20 -9.97 18.30
C ASN A 73 1.95 -9.15 18.64
N ARG A 74 1.07 -8.94 17.66
CA ARG A 74 -0.14 -8.14 17.76
C ARG A 74 0.10 -6.67 18.16
N LYS A 75 1.22 -6.09 17.74
CA LYS A 75 1.62 -4.72 18.06
C LYS A 75 2.20 -4.00 16.86
N PHE A 76 1.82 -2.73 16.69
CA PHE A 76 2.45 -1.79 15.78
C PHE A 76 3.50 -0.99 16.56
N TYR A 77 4.78 -1.15 16.24
CA TYR A 77 5.89 -0.44 16.92
C TYR A 77 5.86 -0.57 18.45
N GLY A 78 5.39 -1.71 18.97
CA GLY A 78 5.31 -1.99 20.41
C GLY A 78 3.99 -1.64 21.09
N TYR A 79 3.07 -0.97 20.40
CA TYR A 79 1.75 -0.58 20.90
C TYR A 79 0.66 -1.52 20.36
N SER A 80 -0.36 -1.79 21.15
CA SER A 80 -1.55 -2.51 20.67
C SER A 80 -2.24 -1.71 19.55
N PRO A 81 -3.07 -2.34 18.70
CA PRO A 81 -3.78 -1.65 17.62
C PRO A 81 -4.58 -0.45 18.09
N THR A 82 -5.30 -0.60 19.19
CA THR A 82 -6.10 0.48 19.79
C THR A 82 -5.23 1.63 20.34
N GLU A 83 -4.11 1.30 21.00
CA GLU A 83 -3.18 2.32 21.51
C GLU A 83 -2.51 3.06 20.35
N PHE A 84 -2.04 2.33 19.34
CA PHE A 84 -1.38 2.95 18.19
C PHE A 84 -2.33 3.88 17.43
N LYS A 85 -3.59 3.45 17.23
CA LYS A 85 -4.62 4.31 16.65
C LYS A 85 -4.82 5.59 17.44
N LYS A 86 -4.93 5.51 18.77
CA LYS A 86 -5.08 6.70 19.65
C LYS A 86 -3.87 7.64 19.54
N ILE A 87 -2.66 7.11 19.43
CA ILE A 87 -1.43 7.90 19.23
C ILE A 87 -1.51 8.67 17.90
N LEU A 88 -1.87 7.99 16.82
CA LEU A 88 -2.03 8.63 15.50
C LEU A 88 -3.11 9.71 15.52
N ASP A 89 -4.29 9.40 16.09
CA ASP A 89 -5.40 10.34 16.22
C ASP A 89 -4.97 11.59 17.01
N GLY A 90 -4.16 11.43 18.08
CA GLY A 90 -3.61 12.53 18.88
C GLY A 90 -2.70 13.48 18.12
N PHE A 91 -2.03 13.01 17.06
CA PHE A 91 -1.22 13.82 16.16
C PHE A 91 -1.96 14.25 14.89
N GLY A 92 -3.24 13.90 14.74
CA GLY A 92 -4.02 14.17 13.53
C GLY A 92 -3.52 13.38 12.31
N LEU A 93 -2.91 12.20 12.53
CA LEU A 93 -2.46 11.27 11.52
C LEU A 93 -3.49 10.15 11.33
N GLN A 94 -3.58 9.64 10.10
CA GLN A 94 -4.35 8.46 9.74
C GLN A 94 -3.41 7.40 9.15
N MET A 95 -3.77 6.14 9.35
CA MET A 95 -3.03 4.99 8.81
C MET A 95 -3.96 4.15 7.93
N PRO A 96 -4.18 4.56 6.67
CA PRO A 96 -5.11 3.84 5.78
C PRO A 96 -4.55 2.50 5.30
N SER A 97 -3.24 2.30 5.34
CA SER A 97 -2.57 1.07 4.86
C SER A 97 -1.36 0.71 5.69
N GLY A 98 -0.87 -0.50 5.49
CA GLY A 98 0.37 -0.97 6.12
C GLY A 98 0.90 -2.25 5.52
N HIS A 99 2.22 -2.40 5.61
CA HIS A 99 2.92 -3.58 5.16
C HIS A 99 2.80 -4.70 6.20
N SER A 100 2.07 -5.74 5.83
CA SER A 100 1.96 -7.01 6.58
C SER A 100 2.16 -8.14 5.59
N THR A 101 3.34 -8.74 5.61
CA THR A 101 3.72 -9.77 4.63
C THR A 101 2.91 -11.04 4.85
N LEU A 102 2.19 -11.48 3.84
CA LEU A 102 1.56 -12.79 3.81
C LEU A 102 2.59 -13.81 3.33
N GLU A 103 3.07 -14.64 4.24
CA GLU A 103 4.06 -15.68 4.02
C GLU A 103 3.39 -17.05 3.87
N ILE A 104 4.10 -18.03 3.28
CA ILE A 104 3.61 -19.41 3.12
C ILE A 104 3.15 -20.01 4.45
N LYS A 105 3.88 -19.73 5.55
CA LYS A 105 3.54 -20.22 6.90
C LYS A 105 2.17 -19.79 7.42
N HIS A 106 1.59 -18.74 6.84
CA HIS A 106 0.30 -18.19 7.26
C HIS A 106 -0.90 -18.97 6.67
N TRP A 107 -0.64 -19.92 5.76
CA TRP A 107 -1.67 -20.73 5.13
C TRP A 107 -1.55 -22.20 5.53
N ASP A 108 -2.59 -22.75 6.16
CA ASP A 108 -2.71 -24.18 6.44
C ASP A 108 -3.40 -24.86 5.25
N ALA A 109 -2.61 -25.47 4.37
CA ALA A 109 -3.12 -26.14 3.17
C ALA A 109 -4.04 -27.34 3.47
N ALA A 110 -3.83 -28.02 4.61
CA ALA A 110 -4.66 -29.17 5.00
C ALA A 110 -6.05 -28.72 5.45
N LYS A 111 -6.13 -27.62 6.17
CA LYS A 111 -7.39 -27.01 6.61
C LYS A 111 -8.01 -26.09 5.55
N LYS A 112 -7.26 -25.71 4.53
CA LYS A 112 -7.62 -24.69 3.53
C LYS A 112 -8.04 -23.38 4.18
N ASP A 113 -7.32 -22.96 5.21
CA ASP A 113 -7.63 -21.78 6.01
C ASP A 113 -6.35 -21.09 6.48
N PHE A 114 -6.46 -19.83 6.87
CA PHE A 114 -5.36 -19.08 7.44
C PHE A 114 -5.07 -19.53 8.88
N THR A 115 -3.80 -19.44 9.25
CA THR A 115 -3.38 -19.57 10.65
C THR A 115 -3.91 -18.41 11.48
N ASP A 116 -3.97 -18.57 12.79
CA ASP A 116 -4.42 -17.51 13.69
C ASP A 116 -3.53 -16.26 13.59
N GLU A 117 -2.23 -16.44 13.31
CA GLU A 117 -1.29 -15.33 13.14
C GLU A 117 -1.75 -14.38 12.03
N TRP A 118 -2.19 -14.90 10.87
CA TRP A 118 -2.69 -14.06 9.79
C TRP A 118 -4.07 -13.48 10.09
N LYS A 119 -4.95 -14.26 10.69
CA LYS A 119 -6.27 -13.78 11.11
C LYS A 119 -6.16 -12.61 12.08
N TYR A 120 -5.27 -12.70 13.06
CA TYR A 120 -4.99 -11.60 13.99
C TYR A 120 -4.36 -10.40 13.30
N THR A 121 -3.50 -10.61 12.30
CA THR A 121 -2.94 -9.50 11.52
C THR A 121 -4.04 -8.69 10.84
N VAL A 122 -5.02 -9.34 10.24
CA VAL A 122 -6.16 -8.68 9.57
C VAL A 122 -7.10 -8.02 10.60
N GLU A 123 -7.40 -8.69 11.71
CA GLU A 123 -8.22 -8.14 12.80
C GLU A 123 -7.60 -6.88 13.41
N ASP A 124 -6.29 -6.93 13.68
CA ASP A 124 -5.55 -5.82 14.28
C ASP A 124 -5.41 -4.64 13.31
N ALA A 125 -5.27 -4.91 12.01
CA ALA A 125 -5.31 -3.89 10.96
C ALA A 125 -6.66 -3.14 10.95
N ALA A 126 -7.78 -3.89 11.01
CA ALA A 126 -9.12 -3.31 11.10
C ALA A 126 -9.29 -2.47 12.37
N THR A 127 -8.82 -2.98 13.53
CA THR A 127 -8.87 -2.27 14.82
C THR A 127 -8.06 -0.96 14.78
N ALA A 128 -6.93 -0.96 14.05
CA ALA A 128 -6.12 0.24 13.84
C ALA A 128 -6.75 1.24 12.85
N GLY A 129 -7.87 0.89 12.21
CA GLY A 129 -8.61 1.76 11.28
C GLY A 129 -8.06 1.72 9.84
N MET A 130 -7.33 0.67 9.47
CA MET A 130 -6.80 0.52 8.12
C MET A 130 -7.91 0.19 7.11
N GLN A 131 -7.68 0.58 5.86
CA GLN A 131 -8.52 0.27 4.70
C GLN A 131 -7.86 -0.77 3.79
N TYR A 132 -6.53 -0.91 3.88
CA TYR A 132 -5.74 -1.79 3.05
C TYR A 132 -4.71 -2.54 3.90
N VAL A 133 -4.63 -3.87 3.69
CA VAL A 133 -3.56 -4.72 4.18
C VAL A 133 -2.66 -5.04 2.98
N ILE A 134 -1.39 -4.65 3.04
CA ILE A 134 -0.46 -4.78 1.91
C ILE A 134 0.60 -5.83 2.23
N SER A 135 0.62 -6.91 1.45
CA SER A 135 1.75 -7.85 1.48
C SER A 135 2.92 -7.23 0.73
N ALA A 136 4.01 -6.95 1.44
CA ALA A 136 5.14 -6.19 0.90
C ALA A 136 6.33 -7.08 0.52
N TRP A 137 6.17 -8.38 0.55
CA TRP A 137 7.23 -9.31 0.21
C TRP A 137 6.65 -10.63 -0.28
N LEU A 138 7.43 -11.35 -1.06
CA LEU A 138 7.13 -12.69 -1.54
C LEU A 138 8.24 -13.63 -1.08
N ASP A 139 7.88 -14.77 -0.50
CA ASP A 139 8.84 -15.79 -0.05
C ASP A 139 9.73 -16.26 -1.21
N ASP A 140 11.00 -16.51 -0.93
CA ASP A 140 11.99 -16.86 -1.94
C ASP A 140 11.60 -18.12 -2.73
N GLU A 141 10.95 -19.08 -2.06
CA GLU A 141 10.44 -20.31 -2.68
C GLU A 141 9.41 -20.04 -3.79
N LEU A 142 8.64 -18.96 -3.66
CA LEU A 142 7.64 -18.56 -4.64
C LEU A 142 8.25 -17.81 -5.84
N ARG A 143 9.50 -17.33 -5.70
CA ARG A 143 10.18 -16.55 -6.75
C ARG A 143 10.88 -17.39 -7.80
N VAL A 144 10.98 -18.71 -7.58
CA VAL A 144 11.74 -19.63 -8.43
C VAL A 144 10.88 -20.74 -9.03
N ASN A 145 9.61 -20.81 -8.67
CA ASN A 145 8.69 -21.87 -9.10
C ASN A 145 7.34 -21.27 -9.50
N TYR A 146 7.05 -21.30 -10.79
CA TYR A 146 5.81 -20.74 -11.36
C TYR A 146 4.54 -21.38 -10.78
N GLU A 147 4.50 -22.72 -10.65
CA GLU A 147 3.33 -23.42 -10.13
C GLU A 147 3.10 -23.10 -8.64
N ALA A 148 4.18 -23.01 -7.85
CA ALA A 148 4.09 -22.59 -6.47
C ALA A 148 3.56 -21.14 -6.36
N MET A 149 4.08 -20.22 -7.16
CA MET A 149 3.60 -18.83 -7.21
C MET A 149 2.13 -18.77 -7.63
N ARG A 150 1.74 -19.49 -8.67
CA ARG A 150 0.35 -19.54 -9.15
C ARG A 150 -0.60 -20.05 -8.07
N SER A 151 -0.22 -21.14 -7.39
CA SER A 151 -1.01 -21.68 -6.28
C SER A 151 -1.13 -20.70 -5.12
N PHE A 152 -0.07 -19.92 -4.86
CA PHE A 152 -0.07 -18.92 -3.79
C PHE A 152 -0.89 -17.66 -4.16
N ALA A 153 -1.07 -17.39 -5.44
CA ALA A 153 -1.98 -16.33 -5.89
C ALA A 153 -3.44 -16.58 -5.43
N ASP A 154 -3.86 -17.87 -5.35
CA ASP A 154 -5.16 -18.22 -4.77
C ASP A 154 -5.22 -17.91 -3.26
N VAL A 155 -4.11 -18.05 -2.54
CA VAL A 155 -4.03 -17.65 -1.12
C VAL A 155 -4.13 -16.13 -0.98
N PHE A 156 -3.54 -15.35 -1.90
CA PHE A 156 -3.74 -13.90 -1.95
C PHE A 156 -5.21 -13.54 -2.15
N ASN A 157 -5.90 -14.21 -3.07
CA ASN A 157 -7.35 -14.00 -3.28
C ASN A 157 -8.14 -14.28 -2.01
N LYS A 158 -7.84 -15.38 -1.30
CA LYS A 158 -8.46 -15.72 -0.01
C LYS A 158 -8.16 -14.69 1.07
N SER A 159 -6.96 -14.10 1.08
CA SER A 159 -6.64 -12.98 1.97
C SER A 159 -7.49 -11.76 1.66
N GLY A 160 -7.74 -11.49 0.38
CA GLY A 160 -8.68 -10.46 -0.06
C GLY A 160 -10.10 -10.70 0.47
N GLU A 161 -10.58 -11.95 0.38
CA GLU A 161 -11.90 -12.34 0.95
C GLU A 161 -11.95 -12.16 2.47
N LEU A 162 -10.85 -12.49 3.19
CA LEU A 162 -10.76 -12.29 4.62
C LEU A 162 -10.76 -10.79 4.97
N CYS A 163 -9.96 -9.97 4.29
CA CYS A 163 -9.94 -8.52 4.48
C CYS A 163 -11.31 -7.88 4.22
N ASN A 164 -12.02 -8.34 3.19
CA ASN A 164 -13.36 -7.85 2.85
C ASN A 164 -14.38 -8.06 3.98
N LYS A 165 -14.25 -9.13 4.79
CA LYS A 165 -15.12 -9.36 5.97
C LYS A 165 -14.97 -8.26 7.02
N TYR A 166 -13.83 -7.58 7.04
CA TYR A 166 -13.54 -6.44 7.93
C TYR A 166 -13.68 -5.08 7.22
N GLY A 167 -14.24 -5.05 6.00
CA GLY A 167 -14.41 -3.82 5.22
C GLY A 167 -13.11 -3.27 4.62
N MET A 168 -12.06 -4.07 4.59
CA MET A 168 -10.74 -3.72 4.03
C MET A 168 -10.48 -4.41 2.70
N LYS A 169 -9.45 -3.95 1.99
CA LYS A 169 -8.92 -4.60 0.79
C LYS A 169 -7.53 -5.16 1.08
N PHE A 170 -7.18 -6.23 0.38
CA PHE A 170 -5.83 -6.77 0.34
C PHE A 170 -5.12 -6.30 -0.92
N GLY A 171 -3.82 -6.01 -0.82
CA GLY A 171 -2.98 -5.61 -1.95
C GLY A 171 -1.57 -6.18 -1.84
N TYR A 172 -0.82 -6.03 -2.93
CA TYR A 172 0.57 -6.45 -3.00
C TYR A 172 1.46 -5.26 -3.39
N HIS A 173 2.57 -5.07 -2.67
CA HIS A 173 3.61 -4.11 -2.99
C HIS A 173 4.75 -4.85 -3.68
N ASN A 174 5.01 -4.50 -4.93
CA ASN A 174 6.04 -5.15 -5.74
C ASN A 174 7.43 -4.52 -5.55
N HIS A 175 8.43 -5.31 -5.94
CA HIS A 175 9.82 -4.91 -6.12
C HIS A 175 10.24 -5.12 -7.57
N ASN A 176 11.53 -5.17 -7.84
CA ASN A 176 12.05 -5.38 -9.19
C ASN A 176 12.04 -6.86 -9.62
N PHE A 177 12.10 -7.78 -8.68
CA PHE A 177 12.20 -9.21 -8.99
C PHE A 177 10.92 -9.77 -9.62
N GLU A 178 9.76 -9.18 -9.37
CA GLU A 178 8.49 -9.61 -9.96
C GLU A 178 8.43 -9.41 -11.47
N PHE A 179 9.24 -8.50 -11.99
CA PHE A 179 9.34 -8.23 -13.45
C PHE A 179 10.42 -9.08 -14.13
N SER A 180 11.21 -9.82 -13.36
CA SER A 180 12.23 -10.70 -13.89
C SER A 180 11.63 -12.05 -14.29
N LYS A 181 12.07 -12.62 -15.43
CA LYS A 181 11.58 -13.93 -15.89
C LYS A 181 12.27 -15.09 -15.18
N ASN A 182 12.14 -15.14 -13.87
CA ASN A 182 12.80 -16.14 -13.02
C ASN A 182 11.96 -17.41 -12.80
N LEU A 183 10.69 -17.38 -13.16
CA LEU A 183 9.73 -18.47 -12.96
C LEU A 183 9.65 -19.33 -14.24
N ASN A 184 10.69 -20.09 -14.56
CA ASN A 184 10.75 -20.92 -15.77
C ASN A 184 10.46 -20.13 -17.07
N GLY A 185 10.95 -18.88 -17.15
CA GLY A 185 10.73 -17.99 -18.28
C GLY A 185 9.50 -17.06 -18.13
N HIS A 186 8.76 -17.17 -17.04
CA HIS A 186 7.65 -16.28 -16.69
C HIS A 186 8.05 -15.24 -15.65
N SER A 187 7.35 -14.12 -15.60
CA SER A 187 7.40 -13.16 -14.50
C SER A 187 6.25 -13.44 -13.50
N VAL A 188 6.29 -12.81 -12.32
CA VAL A 188 5.20 -12.94 -11.33
C VAL A 188 3.88 -12.38 -11.88
N TYR A 189 3.94 -11.45 -12.85
CA TYR A 189 2.76 -10.78 -13.42
C TYR A 189 2.22 -11.45 -14.70
N GLU A 190 2.82 -12.54 -15.18
CA GLU A 190 2.30 -13.35 -16.28
C GLU A 190 1.43 -14.50 -15.79
#